data_6de20c99be63be5bbbb70cb42d6516d8
#
_entry.id   6de20c99be63be5bbbb70cb42d6516d8
#
_cell.length_a   1.000
_cell.length_b   1.000
_cell.length_c   1.000
_cell.angle_alpha   90.00
_cell.angle_beta   90.00
_cell.angle_gamma   90.00
#
_symmetry.space_group_name_H-M   'P 1'
#
loop_
_entity.id
_entity.type
_entity.pdbx_description
1 polymer ?
#
loop_
_entity_poly.entity_id
_entity_poly.type
_entity_poly.pdbx_seq_one_letter_code
_entity_poly.pdbx_strand_id
1 'polypeptide(L)'
;MSNINQPTISTNSIVRPTLVEVDLSRLKENFAAIRRHVAPAKVMPILKANAYGHGLVPVAQWMESLGADYIGVAVLEEGILLREQGIQTPILVLGGILGNQVPGFLKHNLTITASSAEKLCQIEEAAEQLGVRAR
;
A
#
# COMPACT_ATOMS: atom_id res chain seq x y z
N MET A 1 -5.22 26.13 -4.36
CA MET A 1 -5.50 25.79 -2.95
C MET A 1 -6.99 25.44 -2.85
N SER A 2 -7.33 24.21 -3.06
CA SER A 2 -8.72 23.73 -3.02
C SER A 2 -8.92 22.97 -1.71
N ASN A 3 -9.63 23.63 -0.79
CA ASN A 3 -10.14 23.01 0.43
C ASN A 3 -11.08 21.86 0.06
N ILE A 4 -10.64 20.65 0.27
CA ILE A 4 -11.54 19.49 0.28
C ILE A 4 -12.30 19.57 1.60
N ASN A 5 -13.54 20.09 1.54
CA ASN A 5 -14.49 20.03 2.64
C ASN A 5 -14.74 18.54 2.96
N GLN A 6 -14.09 18.04 3.99
CA GLN A 6 -14.53 16.81 4.63
C GLN A 6 -15.91 17.07 5.25
N PRO A 7 -16.91 16.22 5.04
CA PRO A 7 -18.19 16.37 5.71
C PRO A 7 -17.97 16.28 7.22
N THR A 8 -18.11 17.39 7.91
CA THR A 8 -18.17 17.42 9.37
C THR A 8 -19.49 16.78 9.79
N ILE A 9 -19.45 15.52 10.20
CA ILE A 9 -20.61 14.89 10.83
C ILE A 9 -20.81 15.58 12.16
N SER A 10 -21.92 16.30 12.30
CA SER A 10 -22.32 16.91 13.57
C SER A 10 -22.44 15.79 14.62
N THR A 11 -21.74 15.93 15.74
CA THR A 11 -21.73 14.95 16.85
C THR A 11 -23.12 14.69 17.43
N ASN A 12 -24.12 15.53 17.15
CA ASN A 12 -25.51 15.36 17.59
C ASN A 12 -26.34 14.38 16.73
N SER A 13 -25.78 13.82 15.65
CA SER A 13 -26.45 12.89 14.76
C SER A 13 -25.97 11.44 14.87
N ILE A 14 -25.14 11.12 15.86
CA ILE A 14 -24.64 9.74 16.04
C ILE A 14 -25.78 8.86 16.59
N VAL A 15 -26.36 8.08 15.70
CA VAL A 15 -27.48 7.17 16.01
C VAL A 15 -27.01 5.88 16.68
N ARG A 16 -25.71 5.54 16.58
CA ARG A 16 -25.12 4.32 17.15
C ARG A 16 -23.79 4.65 17.86
N PRO A 17 -23.62 4.21 19.11
CA PRO A 17 -22.40 4.47 19.88
C PRO A 17 -21.24 3.52 19.56
N THR A 18 -21.34 2.73 18.47
CA THR A 18 -20.29 1.78 18.10
C THR A 18 -19.16 2.53 17.39
N LEU A 19 -17.96 2.48 17.96
CA LEU A 19 -16.73 3.06 17.42
C LEU A 19 -15.73 1.95 17.12
N VAL A 20 -14.95 2.11 16.04
CA VAL A 20 -13.74 1.35 15.80
C VAL A 20 -12.55 2.26 16.10
N GLU A 21 -11.77 1.88 17.10
CA GLU A 21 -10.61 2.62 17.56
C GLU A 21 -9.34 1.90 17.11
N VAL A 22 -8.45 2.60 16.38
CA VAL A 22 -7.18 2.05 15.91
C VAL A 22 -6.04 2.71 16.67
N ASP A 23 -5.38 1.92 17.52
CA ASP A 23 -4.25 2.38 18.33
C ASP A 23 -2.92 2.17 17.57
N LEU A 24 -2.41 3.25 16.99
CA LEU A 24 -1.15 3.23 16.25
C LEU A 24 0.07 2.96 17.15
N SER A 25 -0.01 3.25 18.45
CA SER A 25 1.09 2.96 19.39
C SER A 25 1.24 1.46 19.59
N ARG A 26 0.14 0.73 19.77
CA ARG A 26 0.16 -0.74 19.82
C ARG A 26 0.64 -1.36 18.52
N LEU A 27 0.27 -0.78 17.38
CA LEU A 27 0.76 -1.22 16.08
C LEU A 27 2.28 -1.07 15.98
N LYS A 28 2.85 0.03 16.48
CA LYS A 28 4.30 0.24 16.57
C LYS A 28 4.98 -0.81 17.44
N GLU A 29 4.43 -1.09 18.62
CA GLU A 29 4.99 -2.08 19.55
C GLU A 29 5.01 -3.47 18.91
N ASN A 30 3.91 -3.87 18.26
CA ASN A 30 3.79 -5.14 17.55
C ASN A 30 4.79 -5.23 16.39
N PHE A 31 4.89 -4.19 15.56
CA PHE A 31 5.84 -4.14 14.47
C PHE A 31 7.28 -4.26 14.96
N ALA A 32 7.64 -3.53 16.02
CA ALA A 32 8.97 -3.59 16.61
C ALA A 32 9.28 -4.98 17.22
N ALA A 33 8.30 -5.64 17.82
CA ALA A 33 8.45 -6.99 18.37
C ALA A 33 8.70 -8.01 17.25
N ILE A 34 7.92 -7.97 16.17
CA ILE A 34 8.09 -8.83 15.00
C ILE A 34 9.47 -8.60 14.39
N ARG A 35 9.86 -7.35 14.17
CA ARG A 35 11.14 -6.99 13.55
C ARG A 35 12.34 -7.52 14.35
N ARG A 36 12.29 -7.44 15.68
CA ARG A 36 13.33 -8.04 16.54
C ARG A 36 13.37 -9.55 16.46
N HIS A 37 12.19 -10.18 16.41
CA HIS A 37 12.09 -11.65 16.40
C HIS A 37 12.61 -12.27 15.10
N VAL A 38 12.37 -11.61 13.96
CA VAL A 38 12.74 -12.15 12.64
C VAL A 38 14.10 -11.68 12.14
N ALA A 39 14.81 -10.84 12.89
CA ALA A 39 16.12 -10.32 12.47
C ALA A 39 17.10 -11.48 12.14
N PRO A 40 17.87 -11.38 11.05
CA PRO A 40 18.08 -10.21 10.18
C PRO A 40 17.08 -10.08 9.00
N ALA A 41 16.00 -10.85 8.96
CA ALA A 41 15.03 -10.76 7.88
C ALA A 41 14.32 -9.39 7.85
N LYS A 42 13.98 -8.95 6.66
CA LYS A 42 13.19 -7.74 6.43
C LYS A 42 11.71 -7.99 6.72
N VAL A 43 10.98 -6.93 7.05
CA VAL A 43 9.55 -7.01 7.35
C VAL A 43 8.74 -6.21 6.35
N MET A 44 7.76 -6.87 5.73
CA MET A 44 6.80 -6.27 4.81
C MET A 44 5.40 -6.38 5.41
N PRO A 45 4.86 -5.30 6.01
CA PRO A 45 3.47 -5.28 6.44
C PRO A 45 2.52 -5.38 5.24
N ILE A 46 1.48 -6.21 5.38
CA ILE A 46 0.44 -6.38 4.36
C ILE A 46 -0.75 -5.51 4.74
N LEU A 47 -1.04 -4.50 3.92
CA LEU A 47 -2.04 -3.48 4.18
C LEU A 47 -3.26 -3.55 3.23
N LYS A 48 -3.41 -4.66 2.51
CA LYS A 48 -4.54 -4.86 1.59
C LYS A 48 -5.90 -4.70 2.28
N ALA A 49 -6.96 -4.51 1.49
CA ALA A 49 -8.34 -4.35 1.95
C ALA A 49 -8.47 -3.25 3.02
N ASN A 50 -7.99 -2.04 2.68
CA ASN A 50 -7.98 -0.89 3.59
C ASN A 50 -7.24 -1.17 4.91
N ALA A 51 -6.07 -1.84 4.85
CA ALA A 51 -5.33 -2.35 6.02
C ALA A 51 -6.23 -3.20 6.93
N TYR A 52 -7.00 -4.10 6.32
CA TYR A 52 -8.01 -4.95 7.02
C TYR A 52 -8.99 -4.13 7.86
N GLY A 53 -9.40 -2.96 7.38
CA GLY A 53 -10.33 -2.05 8.05
C GLY A 53 -9.69 -1.03 8.99
N HIS A 54 -8.36 -1.05 9.15
CA HIS A 54 -7.64 -0.10 10.01
C HIS A 54 -7.36 1.25 9.33
N GLY A 55 -7.63 1.37 8.05
CA GLY A 55 -7.34 2.57 7.26
C GLY A 55 -5.99 2.47 6.53
N LEU A 56 -6.03 2.29 5.20
CA LEU A 56 -4.84 2.03 4.38
C LEU A 56 -3.80 3.14 4.50
N VAL A 57 -4.21 4.38 4.25
CA VAL A 57 -3.30 5.52 4.19
C VAL A 57 -2.63 5.83 5.53
N PRO A 58 -3.39 6.02 6.65
CA PRO A 58 -2.77 6.34 7.93
C PRO A 58 -1.87 5.22 8.45
N VAL A 59 -2.24 3.94 8.22
CA VAL A 59 -1.39 2.81 8.61
C VAL A 59 -0.13 2.75 7.75
N ALA A 60 -0.22 2.98 6.44
CA ALA A 60 0.95 3.00 5.55
C ALA A 60 1.94 4.11 5.92
N GLN A 61 1.45 5.34 6.17
CA GLN A 61 2.27 6.46 6.63
C GLN A 61 2.98 6.13 7.95
N TRP A 62 2.26 5.48 8.86
CA TRP A 62 2.83 5.05 10.14
C TRP A 62 3.91 3.98 9.95
N MET A 63 3.65 2.93 9.13
CA MET A 63 4.64 1.90 8.82
C MET A 63 5.89 2.45 8.13
N GLU A 64 5.72 3.39 7.20
CA GLU A 64 6.83 4.09 6.57
C GLU A 64 7.68 4.85 7.60
N SER A 65 7.06 5.61 8.50
CA SER A 65 7.76 6.34 9.57
C SER A 65 8.51 5.42 10.53
N LEU A 66 8.06 4.18 10.70
CA LEU A 66 8.71 3.15 11.50
C LEU A 66 9.81 2.40 10.73
N GLY A 67 10.05 2.74 9.46
CA GLY A 67 11.07 2.15 8.62
C GLY A 67 10.71 0.76 8.12
N ALA A 68 9.47 0.51 7.73
CA ALA A 68 9.10 -0.71 7.04
C ALA A 68 9.93 -0.84 5.74
N ASP A 69 10.45 -2.05 5.48
CA ASP A 69 11.32 -2.29 4.31
C ASP A 69 10.52 -2.33 3.00
N TYR A 70 9.27 -2.72 3.08
CA TYR A 70 8.32 -2.86 1.99
C TYR A 70 6.89 -2.72 2.52
N ILE A 71 5.92 -2.45 1.66
CA ILE A 71 4.48 -2.51 1.95
C ILE A 71 3.83 -3.43 0.91
N GLY A 72 2.99 -4.36 1.36
CA GLY A 72 2.22 -5.23 0.47
C GLY A 72 0.76 -4.81 0.40
N VAL A 73 0.22 -4.71 -0.83
CA VAL A 73 -1.20 -4.45 -1.10
C VAL A 73 -1.78 -5.51 -2.02
N ALA A 74 -3.09 -5.59 -2.16
CA ALA A 74 -3.71 -6.61 -3.00
C ALA A 74 -3.77 -6.21 -4.47
N VAL A 75 -4.14 -4.98 -4.76
CA VAL A 75 -4.49 -4.50 -6.11
C VAL A 75 -3.75 -3.23 -6.48
N LEU A 76 -3.66 -2.97 -7.80
CA LEU A 76 -2.98 -1.81 -8.36
C LEU A 76 -3.50 -0.49 -7.77
N GLU A 77 -4.80 -0.37 -7.61
CA GLU A 77 -5.47 0.85 -7.15
C GLU A 77 -5.06 1.23 -5.72
N GLU A 78 -4.87 0.25 -4.84
CA GLU A 78 -4.35 0.49 -3.48
C GLU A 78 -2.90 1.02 -3.54
N GLY A 79 -2.07 0.46 -4.43
CA GLY A 79 -0.71 0.91 -4.63
C GLY A 79 -0.64 2.34 -5.18
N ILE A 80 -1.48 2.67 -6.18
CA ILE A 80 -1.60 4.02 -6.74
C ILE A 80 -2.02 5.01 -5.66
N LEU A 81 -3.08 4.69 -4.89
CA LEU A 81 -3.54 5.54 -3.80
C LEU A 81 -2.42 5.88 -2.83
N LEU A 82 -1.62 4.88 -2.41
CA LEU A 82 -0.49 5.12 -1.51
C LEU A 82 0.57 6.03 -2.13
N ARG A 83 0.88 5.89 -3.41
CA ARG A 83 1.81 6.78 -4.11
C ARG A 83 1.29 8.22 -4.20
N GLU A 84 0.00 8.40 -4.50
CA GLU A 84 -0.65 9.72 -4.53
C GLU A 84 -0.67 10.39 -3.15
N GLN A 85 -0.67 9.61 -2.08
CA GLN A 85 -0.55 10.09 -0.69
C GLN A 85 0.90 10.26 -0.22
N GLY A 86 1.87 10.14 -1.13
CA GLY A 86 3.27 10.46 -0.88
C GLY A 86 4.12 9.34 -0.29
N ILE A 87 3.60 8.11 -0.15
CA ILE A 87 4.37 6.97 0.34
C ILE A 87 5.54 6.68 -0.61
N GLN A 88 6.76 6.64 -0.08
CA GLN A 88 8.00 6.37 -0.81
C GLN A 88 8.49 4.93 -0.62
N THR A 89 8.14 4.31 0.52
CA THR A 89 8.46 2.89 0.78
C THR A 89 8.12 2.02 -0.43
N PRO A 90 8.97 1.07 -0.85
CA PRO A 90 8.65 0.14 -1.90
C PRO A 90 7.33 -0.57 -1.67
N ILE A 91 6.49 -0.68 -2.70
CA ILE A 91 5.16 -1.30 -2.61
C ILE A 91 5.12 -2.50 -3.54
N LEU A 92 4.77 -3.68 -3.00
CA LEU A 92 4.48 -4.89 -3.75
C LEU A 92 2.97 -5.04 -3.90
N VAL A 93 2.51 -5.22 -5.13
CA VAL A 93 1.13 -5.62 -5.40
C VAL A 93 1.07 -7.14 -5.51
N LEU A 94 0.37 -7.78 -4.57
CA LEU A 94 0.32 -9.24 -4.42
C LEU A 94 -0.59 -9.92 -5.44
N GLY A 95 -1.59 -9.20 -5.93
CA GLY A 95 -2.53 -9.71 -6.92
C GLY A 95 -1.88 -9.88 -8.29
N GLY A 96 -2.50 -10.74 -9.12
CA GLY A 96 -2.10 -10.88 -10.52
C GLY A 96 -2.34 -9.59 -11.32
N ILE A 97 -1.65 -9.47 -12.45
CA ILE A 97 -1.82 -8.35 -13.37
C ILE A 97 -2.78 -8.70 -14.51
N LEU A 98 -3.58 -7.73 -14.90
CA LEU A 98 -4.25 -7.71 -16.20
C LEU A 98 -3.34 -6.96 -17.19
N GLY A 99 -3.28 -7.42 -18.45
CA GLY A 99 -2.33 -6.87 -19.42
C GLY A 99 -2.37 -5.35 -19.59
N ASN A 100 -3.55 -4.74 -19.49
CA ASN A 100 -3.75 -3.30 -19.58
C ASN A 100 -3.32 -2.51 -18.33
N GLN A 101 -2.98 -3.16 -17.24
CA GLN A 101 -2.58 -2.53 -15.97
C GLN A 101 -1.07 -2.26 -15.89
N VAL A 102 -0.24 -2.96 -16.67
CA VAL A 102 1.22 -2.86 -16.59
C VAL A 102 1.74 -1.41 -16.66
N PRO A 103 1.27 -0.54 -17.56
CA PRO A 103 1.69 0.85 -17.58
C PRO A 103 1.43 1.60 -16.25
N GLY A 104 0.33 1.28 -15.55
CA GLY A 104 0.01 1.84 -14.24
C GLY A 104 1.04 1.47 -13.18
N PHE A 105 1.48 0.20 -13.14
CA PHE A 105 2.54 -0.25 -12.24
C PHE A 105 3.85 0.49 -12.49
N LEU A 106 4.25 0.59 -13.76
CA LEU A 106 5.50 1.24 -14.15
C LEU A 106 5.50 2.72 -13.82
N LYS A 107 4.41 3.42 -14.17
CA LYS A 107 4.25 4.86 -13.90
C LYS A 107 4.34 5.21 -12.41
N HIS A 108 3.78 4.37 -11.55
CA HIS A 108 3.75 4.60 -10.11
C HIS A 108 4.88 3.88 -9.36
N ASN A 109 5.84 3.30 -10.08
CA ASN A 109 6.99 2.59 -9.49
C ASN A 109 6.55 1.56 -8.43
N LEU A 110 5.62 0.69 -8.82
CA LEU A 110 5.11 -0.40 -8.01
C LEU A 110 5.79 -1.71 -8.40
N THR A 111 6.06 -2.56 -7.42
CA THR A 111 6.60 -3.89 -7.66
C THR A 111 5.50 -4.84 -8.08
N ILE A 112 5.74 -5.59 -9.15
CA ILE A 112 4.76 -6.45 -9.80
C ILE A 112 4.97 -7.89 -9.37
N THR A 113 3.88 -8.61 -9.11
CA THR A 113 3.89 -10.07 -8.98
C THR A 113 3.58 -10.71 -10.33
N ALA A 114 4.60 -11.28 -10.98
CA ALA A 114 4.43 -12.00 -12.22
C ALA A 114 4.19 -13.50 -11.94
N SER A 115 3.09 -14.04 -12.45
CA SER A 115 2.67 -15.43 -12.22
C SER A 115 2.98 -16.39 -13.37
N SER A 116 3.51 -15.90 -14.50
CA SER A 116 3.86 -16.71 -15.65
C SER A 116 4.93 -16.04 -16.53
N ALA A 117 5.59 -16.81 -17.39
CA ALA A 117 6.53 -16.29 -18.38
C ALA A 117 5.84 -15.29 -19.35
N GLU A 118 4.60 -15.57 -19.75
CA GLU A 118 3.81 -14.66 -20.59
C GLU A 118 3.66 -13.29 -19.93
N LYS A 119 3.36 -13.26 -18.62
CA LYS A 119 3.26 -11.99 -17.86
C LYS A 119 4.59 -11.25 -17.80
N LEU A 120 5.70 -11.97 -17.68
CA LEU A 120 7.03 -11.35 -17.73
C LEU A 120 7.29 -10.70 -19.08
N CYS A 121 6.97 -11.37 -20.21
CA CYS A 121 7.10 -10.76 -21.53
C CYS A 121 6.23 -9.50 -21.67
N GLN A 122 4.98 -9.53 -21.22
CA GLN A 122 4.10 -8.36 -21.24
C GLN A 122 4.66 -7.17 -20.43
N ILE A 123 5.29 -7.46 -19.29
CA ILE A 123 5.93 -6.44 -18.45
C ILE A 123 7.15 -5.87 -19.15
N GLU A 124 7.99 -6.73 -19.74
CA GLU A 124 9.19 -6.32 -20.47
C GLU A 124 8.86 -5.42 -21.68
N GLU A 125 7.92 -5.85 -22.53
CA GLU A 125 7.45 -5.07 -23.67
C GLU A 125 6.94 -3.67 -23.25
N ALA A 126 6.12 -3.60 -22.20
CA ALA A 126 5.61 -2.34 -21.69
C ALA A 126 6.73 -1.46 -21.09
N ALA A 127 7.70 -2.04 -20.42
CA ALA A 127 8.83 -1.32 -19.84
C ALA A 127 9.75 -0.74 -20.94
N GLU A 128 10.01 -1.50 -22.00
CA GLU A 128 10.75 -1.04 -23.17
C GLU A 128 10.05 0.12 -23.89
N GLN A 129 8.73 0.00 -24.13
CA GLN A 129 7.93 1.06 -24.76
C GLN A 129 7.96 2.37 -23.98
N LEU A 130 8.03 2.30 -22.65
CA LEU A 130 8.06 3.47 -21.76
C LEU A 130 9.49 3.93 -21.42
N GLY A 131 10.51 3.19 -21.85
CA GLY A 131 11.92 3.50 -21.54
C GLY A 131 12.23 3.44 -20.04
N VAL A 132 11.55 2.58 -19.30
CA VAL A 132 11.72 2.42 -17.83
C VAL A 132 12.09 0.98 -17.47
N ARG A 133 12.53 0.80 -16.23
CA ARG A 133 12.79 -0.55 -15.69
C ARG A 133 11.64 -0.99 -14.79
N ALA A 134 11.08 -2.18 -15.06
CA ALA A 134 10.13 -2.83 -14.17
C ALA A 134 10.82 -3.33 -12.87
N ARG A 135 10.05 -3.39 -11.81
CA ARG A 135 10.47 -3.92 -10.51
C ARG A 135 9.57 -5.08 -10.08
#